data_7776910d2bc32e08bbc866c1ac3dff64
#
_entry.id   7776910d2bc32e08bbc866c1ac3dff64
#
_cell.length_a   1.000
_cell.length_b   1.000
_cell.length_c   1.000
_cell.angle_alpha   90.00
_cell.angle_beta   90.00
_cell.angle_gamma   90.00
#
_symmetry.space_group_name_H-M   'P 1'
#
loop_
_entity.id
_entity.type
_entity.pdbx_description
1 polymer ?
#
loop_
_entity_poly.entity_id
_entity_poly.type
_entity_poly.pdbx_seq_one_letter_code
_entity_poly.pdbx_strand_id
1 'polypeptide(L)'
;MQSLKLFVLFGWISIFACAQKPAAGISKVEWMTLEQASESMQKEKRPILIDLYTDWCGWCKVMDKKTYSNKKVSAYLQEKFYSVKLNAEGTNSISWNGKTYKFNPNYKTHDFAIYLTGGQLSYPTTVIIPVEESQPQAIPGYLEPKDFEMIVKYFGEGKFGIMPFNQFQQQFKSSW
;
A
#
# COMPACT_ATOMS: atom_id res chain seq x y z
N MET A 1 -71.53 11.05 23.42
CA MET A 1 -70.90 10.95 22.09
C MET A 1 -69.58 11.71 22.18
N GLN A 2 -68.47 11.02 22.47
CA GLN A 2 -67.13 11.61 22.58
C GLN A 2 -66.33 11.21 21.35
N SER A 3 -65.93 12.19 20.52
CA SER A 3 -65.13 12.00 19.31
C SER A 3 -63.65 11.86 19.68
N LEU A 4 -63.11 10.66 19.47
CA LEU A 4 -61.67 10.35 19.65
C LEU A 4 -60.89 10.90 18.43
N LYS A 5 -60.09 11.95 18.63
CA LYS A 5 -59.17 12.49 17.60
C LYS A 5 -57.89 11.68 17.61
N LEU A 6 -57.69 10.90 16.55
CA LEU A 6 -56.45 10.15 16.29
C LEU A 6 -55.37 11.11 15.75
N PHE A 7 -54.35 11.38 16.56
CA PHE A 7 -53.19 12.14 16.13
C PHE A 7 -52.20 11.20 15.44
N VAL A 8 -52.10 11.29 14.11
CA VAL A 8 -51.07 10.57 13.34
C VAL A 8 -49.78 11.43 13.39
N LEU A 9 -48.80 10.97 14.17
CA LEU A 9 -47.45 11.54 14.18
C LEU A 9 -46.68 11.05 12.96
N PHE A 10 -46.56 11.91 11.97
CA PHE A 10 -45.64 11.72 10.85
C PHE A 10 -44.19 11.92 11.33
N GLY A 11 -43.49 10.82 11.64
CA GLY A 11 -42.04 10.86 11.92
C GLY A 11 -41.24 11.13 10.63
N TRP A 12 -40.64 12.29 10.57
CA TRP A 12 -39.66 12.62 9.52
C TRP A 12 -38.39 11.80 9.74
N ILE A 13 -38.21 10.73 8.95
CA ILE A 13 -36.94 10.00 8.86
C ILE A 13 -36.01 10.85 7.98
N SER A 14 -35.12 11.60 8.61
CA SER A 14 -34.04 12.29 7.92
C SER A 14 -33.00 11.27 7.46
N ILE A 15 -33.06 10.91 6.18
CA ILE A 15 -32.00 10.10 5.54
C ILE A 15 -30.78 11.01 5.39
N PHE A 16 -29.80 10.87 6.28
CA PHE A 16 -28.48 11.45 6.09
C PHE A 16 -27.82 10.73 4.91
N ALA A 17 -27.96 11.28 3.72
CA ALA A 17 -27.17 10.87 2.58
C ALA A 17 -25.72 11.32 2.85
N CYS A 18 -24.87 10.37 3.23
CA CYS A 18 -23.43 10.56 3.28
C CYS A 18 -22.95 10.76 1.84
N ALA A 19 -22.86 12.03 1.41
CA ALA A 19 -22.29 12.39 0.11
C ALA A 19 -20.80 12.02 0.15
N GLN A 20 -20.44 10.88 -0.44
CA GLN A 20 -19.05 10.56 -0.73
C GLN A 20 -18.53 11.60 -1.72
N LYS A 21 -17.61 12.45 -1.25
CA LYS A 21 -16.86 13.37 -2.10
C LYS A 21 -16.20 12.57 -3.21
N PRO A 22 -16.40 12.87 -4.49
CA PRO A 22 -15.64 12.26 -5.56
C PRO A 22 -14.17 12.56 -5.31
N ALA A 23 -13.34 11.54 -5.23
CA ALA A 23 -11.89 11.69 -5.08
C ALA A 23 -11.39 12.57 -6.22
N ALA A 24 -10.91 13.76 -5.90
CA ALA A 24 -10.22 14.63 -6.84
C ALA A 24 -9.09 13.78 -7.47
N GLY A 25 -9.00 13.76 -8.81
CA GLY A 25 -8.15 12.86 -9.55
C GLY A 25 -6.72 12.83 -9.01
N ILE A 26 -6.41 11.76 -8.28
CA ILE A 26 -5.10 11.50 -7.70
C ILE A 26 -4.17 11.23 -8.87
N SER A 27 -3.17 12.09 -9.06
CA SER A 27 -2.22 11.99 -10.17
C SER A 27 -0.86 11.43 -9.75
N LYS A 28 -0.65 11.21 -8.45
CA LYS A 28 0.60 10.71 -7.88
C LYS A 28 0.32 9.91 -6.61
N VAL A 29 1.16 8.90 -6.34
CA VAL A 29 1.18 8.20 -5.05
C VAL A 29 1.60 9.18 -3.96
N GLU A 30 0.84 9.24 -2.87
CA GLU A 30 1.22 9.98 -1.66
C GLU A 30 2.11 9.08 -0.81
N TRP A 31 3.41 9.40 -0.83
CA TRP A 31 4.40 8.67 -0.06
C TRP A 31 4.44 9.17 1.39
N MET A 32 4.47 8.26 2.33
CA MET A 32 4.60 8.55 3.76
C MET A 32 5.90 7.94 4.33
N THR A 33 6.22 8.30 5.56
CA THR A 33 7.32 7.62 6.27
C THR A 33 6.87 6.24 6.76
N LEU A 34 7.82 5.37 7.08
CA LEU A 34 7.50 4.04 7.62
C LEU A 34 6.78 4.14 8.97
N GLU A 35 7.15 5.11 9.80
CA GLU A 35 6.53 5.40 11.09
C GLU A 35 5.05 5.78 10.89
N GLN A 36 4.76 6.70 9.98
CA GLN A 36 3.39 7.10 9.64
C GLN A 36 2.56 5.92 9.11
N ALA A 37 3.17 5.07 8.27
CA ALA A 37 2.52 3.88 7.75
C ALA A 37 2.20 2.87 8.86
N SER A 38 3.15 2.64 9.78
CA SER A 38 2.97 1.77 10.93
C SER A 38 1.86 2.25 11.87
N GLU A 39 1.86 3.54 12.21
CA GLU A 39 0.81 4.16 13.04
C GLU A 39 -0.58 4.08 12.37
N SER A 40 -0.62 4.29 11.05
CA SER A 40 -1.86 4.21 10.29
C SER A 40 -2.41 2.78 10.24
N MET A 41 -1.53 1.79 10.08
CA MET A 41 -1.89 0.36 10.07
C MET A 41 -2.46 -0.09 11.44
N GLN A 42 -2.05 0.52 12.55
CA GLN A 42 -2.63 0.23 13.86
C GLN A 42 -4.09 0.68 13.96
N LYS A 43 -4.44 1.79 13.30
CA LYS A 43 -5.79 2.37 13.30
C LYS A 43 -6.72 1.67 12.30
N GLU A 44 -6.21 1.40 11.10
CA GLU A 44 -6.94 0.71 10.04
C GLU A 44 -6.03 -0.31 9.37
N LYS A 45 -6.45 -1.58 9.36
CA LYS A 45 -5.65 -2.68 8.83
C LYS A 45 -5.62 -2.66 7.30
N ARG A 46 -4.55 -2.07 6.75
CA ARG A 46 -4.18 -2.10 5.32
C ARG A 46 -2.73 -2.55 5.19
N PRO A 47 -2.36 -3.26 4.12
CA PRO A 47 -0.97 -3.61 3.89
C PRO A 47 -0.10 -2.37 3.66
N ILE A 48 1.17 -2.46 4.03
CA ILE A 48 2.18 -1.45 3.67
C ILE A 48 2.84 -1.88 2.37
N LEU A 49 2.94 -0.95 1.42
CA LEU A 49 3.74 -1.10 0.21
C LEU A 49 4.97 -0.22 0.33
N ILE A 50 6.15 -0.81 0.12
CA ILE A 50 7.42 -0.10 0.16
C ILE A 50 8.06 -0.13 -1.24
N ASP A 51 8.28 1.04 -1.83
CA ASP A 51 9.17 1.21 -2.98
C ASP A 51 10.61 1.31 -2.49
N LEU A 52 11.36 0.21 -2.59
CA LEU A 52 12.76 0.15 -2.20
C LEU A 52 13.64 0.55 -3.36
N TYR A 53 14.34 1.69 -3.24
CA TYR A 53 15.13 2.29 -4.29
C TYR A 53 16.52 2.74 -3.83
N THR A 54 17.34 3.18 -4.78
CA THR A 54 18.57 3.93 -4.55
C THR A 54 18.63 5.15 -5.49
N ASP A 55 19.39 6.17 -5.14
CA ASP A 55 19.44 7.42 -5.91
C ASP A 55 20.05 7.24 -7.32
N TRP A 56 20.95 6.30 -7.48
CA TRP A 56 21.58 5.95 -8.76
C TRP A 56 20.74 5.01 -9.64
N CYS A 57 19.65 4.44 -9.13
CA CYS A 57 18.85 3.43 -9.83
C CYS A 57 18.05 4.04 -11.00
N GLY A 58 18.47 3.78 -12.22
CA GLY A 58 17.77 4.25 -13.44
C GLY A 58 16.38 3.66 -13.60
N TRP A 59 16.21 2.36 -13.34
CA TRP A 59 14.91 1.68 -13.43
C TRP A 59 13.92 2.10 -12.35
N CYS A 60 14.39 2.56 -11.19
CA CYS A 60 13.52 3.16 -10.17
C CYS A 60 12.88 4.46 -10.71
N LYS A 61 13.69 5.30 -11.39
CA LYS A 61 13.19 6.53 -12.03
C LYS A 61 12.19 6.23 -13.15
N VAL A 62 12.37 5.12 -13.88
CA VAL A 62 11.40 4.64 -14.88
C VAL A 62 10.11 4.21 -14.20
N MET A 63 10.19 3.46 -13.11
CA MET A 63 9.02 3.01 -12.35
C MET A 63 8.23 4.19 -11.76
N ASP A 64 8.90 5.22 -11.25
CA ASP A 64 8.27 6.46 -10.80
C ASP A 64 7.42 7.10 -11.92
N LYS A 65 8.01 7.19 -13.13
CA LYS A 65 7.36 7.86 -14.26
C LYS A 65 6.25 7.04 -14.91
N LYS A 66 6.36 5.73 -14.98
CA LYS A 66 5.45 4.90 -15.74
C LYS A 66 4.43 4.18 -14.85
N THR A 67 4.84 3.70 -13.68
CA THR A 67 3.98 2.90 -12.81
C THR A 67 3.35 3.77 -11.74
N TYR A 68 4.13 4.41 -10.89
CA TYR A 68 3.58 5.20 -9.78
C TYR A 68 2.88 6.51 -10.21
N SER A 69 3.19 7.04 -11.40
CA SER A 69 2.44 8.18 -11.98
C SER A 69 1.17 7.77 -12.73
N ASN A 70 0.91 6.48 -12.90
CA ASN A 70 -0.34 6.02 -13.51
C ASN A 70 -1.51 6.29 -12.57
N LYS A 71 -2.56 6.95 -13.09
CA LYS A 71 -3.71 7.38 -12.28
C LYS A 71 -4.45 6.23 -11.61
N LYS A 72 -4.55 5.07 -12.28
CA LYS A 72 -5.22 3.89 -11.71
C LYS A 72 -4.38 3.26 -10.61
N VAL A 73 -3.05 3.19 -10.80
CA VAL A 73 -2.10 2.74 -9.78
C VAL A 73 -2.17 3.64 -8.56
N SER A 74 -1.99 4.95 -8.73
CA SER A 74 -1.96 5.89 -7.59
C SER A 74 -3.28 5.90 -6.81
N ALA A 75 -4.42 5.88 -7.50
CA ALA A 75 -5.74 5.81 -6.85
C ALA A 75 -5.92 4.52 -6.05
N TYR A 76 -5.53 3.37 -6.62
CA TYR A 76 -5.64 2.09 -5.93
C TYR A 76 -4.72 1.99 -4.71
N LEU A 77 -3.48 2.44 -4.84
CA LEU A 77 -2.54 2.45 -3.72
C LEU A 77 -3.02 3.34 -2.57
N GLN A 78 -3.56 4.51 -2.88
CA GLN A 78 -4.08 5.41 -1.85
C GLN A 78 -5.29 4.83 -1.11
N GLU A 79 -6.12 4.05 -1.80
CA GLU A 79 -7.28 3.40 -1.19
C GLU A 79 -6.90 2.17 -0.35
N LYS A 80 -5.98 1.34 -0.85
CA LYS A 80 -5.75 0.00 -0.32
C LYS A 80 -4.45 -0.19 0.46
N PHE A 81 -3.51 0.75 0.36
CA PHE A 81 -2.17 0.62 0.94
C PHE A 81 -1.74 1.84 1.73
N TYR A 82 -0.81 1.64 2.63
CA TYR A 82 0.06 2.69 3.15
C TYR A 82 1.36 2.65 2.35
N SER A 83 1.58 3.66 1.52
CA SER A 83 2.69 3.65 0.55
C SER A 83 3.91 4.37 1.12
N VAL A 84 5.03 3.67 1.18
CA VAL A 84 6.32 4.17 1.70
C VAL A 84 7.35 4.15 0.59
N LYS A 85 8.17 5.21 0.50
CA LYS A 85 9.33 5.25 -0.39
C LYS A 85 10.59 5.19 0.46
N LEU A 86 11.42 4.16 0.26
CA LEU A 86 12.57 3.88 1.12
C LEU A 86 13.87 3.81 0.30
N ASN A 87 14.79 4.72 0.60
CA ASN A 87 16.15 4.64 0.04
C ASN A 87 16.94 3.56 0.81
N ALA A 88 17.36 2.51 0.09
CA ALA A 88 18.13 1.41 0.65
C ALA A 88 19.52 1.85 1.16
N GLU A 89 20.01 3.01 0.75
CA GLU A 89 21.29 3.59 1.17
C GLU A 89 21.11 4.75 2.16
N GLY A 90 19.87 4.96 2.66
CA GLY A 90 19.58 5.97 3.66
C GLY A 90 20.31 5.72 4.98
N THR A 91 20.73 6.79 5.66
CA THR A 91 21.55 6.70 6.87
C THR A 91 20.78 6.89 8.17
N ASN A 92 19.50 7.31 8.10
CA ASN A 92 18.67 7.49 9.28
C ASN A 92 18.31 6.13 9.88
N SER A 93 18.35 6.03 11.21
CA SER A 93 17.91 4.79 11.89
C SER A 93 16.42 4.57 11.68
N ILE A 94 16.03 3.31 11.48
CA ILE A 94 14.63 2.88 11.31
C ILE A 94 14.28 1.94 12.46
N SER A 95 13.16 2.22 13.14
CA SER A 95 12.60 1.33 14.15
C SER A 95 11.41 0.57 13.57
N TRP A 96 11.46 -0.76 13.67
CA TRP A 96 10.39 -1.65 13.19
C TRP A 96 10.25 -2.85 14.11
N ASN A 97 9.04 -3.11 14.59
CA ASN A 97 8.71 -4.24 15.49
C ASN A 97 9.68 -4.34 16.68
N GLY A 98 9.92 -3.21 17.36
CA GLY A 98 10.80 -3.15 18.54
C GLY A 98 12.30 -3.27 18.27
N LYS A 99 12.72 -3.43 17.00
CA LYS A 99 14.11 -3.49 16.58
C LYS A 99 14.53 -2.22 15.86
N THR A 100 15.74 -1.74 16.15
CA THR A 100 16.35 -0.61 15.42
C THR A 100 17.33 -1.12 14.39
N TYR A 101 17.13 -0.69 13.16
CA TYR A 101 17.99 -0.97 12.00
C TYR A 101 18.78 0.27 11.66
N LYS A 102 20.00 0.10 11.16
CA LYS A 102 20.93 1.19 10.82
C LYS A 102 21.55 0.96 9.45
N PHE A 103 22.14 2.01 8.91
CA PHE A 103 22.99 1.89 7.75
C PHE A 103 24.22 1.05 8.07
N ASN A 104 24.53 0.09 7.19
CA ASN A 104 25.66 -0.81 7.33
C ASN A 104 26.78 -0.41 6.35
N PRO A 105 27.88 0.17 6.83
CA PRO A 105 28.96 0.65 5.96
C PRO A 105 29.70 -0.48 5.22
N ASN A 106 29.70 -1.70 5.76
CA ASN A 106 30.35 -2.84 5.13
C ASN A 106 29.63 -3.30 3.85
N TYR A 107 28.30 -3.20 3.86
CA TYR A 107 27.43 -3.55 2.73
C TYR A 107 26.96 -2.33 1.94
N LYS A 108 27.30 -1.11 2.38
CA LYS A 108 26.84 0.16 1.79
C LYS A 108 25.32 0.21 1.59
N THR A 109 24.58 -0.39 2.52
CA THR A 109 23.11 -0.46 2.49
C THR A 109 22.55 -0.44 3.90
N HIS A 110 21.27 -0.14 4.01
CA HIS A 110 20.56 -0.12 5.28
C HIS A 110 20.18 -1.56 5.69
N ASP A 111 20.42 -1.94 6.95
CA ASP A 111 20.06 -3.26 7.47
C ASP A 111 18.56 -3.57 7.34
N PHE A 112 17.71 -2.54 7.32
CA PHE A 112 16.27 -2.71 7.07
C PHE A 112 15.98 -3.14 5.63
N ALA A 113 16.74 -2.65 4.64
CA ALA A 113 16.63 -3.12 3.26
C ALA A 113 17.03 -4.59 3.14
N ILE A 114 18.07 -5.04 3.87
CA ILE A 114 18.47 -6.44 3.96
C ILE A 114 17.33 -7.28 4.57
N TYR A 115 16.73 -6.80 5.66
CA TYR A 115 15.57 -7.47 6.30
C TYR A 115 14.38 -7.60 5.33
N LEU A 116 14.01 -6.51 4.65
CA LEU A 116 12.87 -6.47 3.73
C LEU A 116 13.01 -7.43 2.55
N THR A 117 14.24 -7.67 2.08
CA THR A 117 14.52 -8.47 0.88
C THR A 117 15.06 -9.87 1.19
N GLY A 118 15.17 -10.23 2.47
CA GLY A 118 15.83 -11.47 2.87
C GLY A 118 17.30 -11.54 2.41
N GLY A 119 17.97 -10.37 2.27
CA GLY A 119 19.35 -10.27 1.81
C GLY A 119 19.54 -10.26 0.29
N GLN A 120 18.47 -10.41 -0.50
CA GLN A 120 18.54 -10.40 -1.97
C GLN A 120 18.27 -8.98 -2.48
N LEU A 121 19.30 -8.13 -2.42
CA LEU A 121 19.20 -6.74 -2.80
C LEU A 121 19.18 -6.56 -4.34
N SER A 122 18.14 -5.93 -4.83
CA SER A 122 18.03 -5.43 -6.21
C SER A 122 17.14 -4.19 -6.25
N TYR A 123 17.24 -3.37 -7.29
CA TYR A 123 16.46 -2.12 -7.38
C TYR A 123 15.94 -1.87 -8.79
N PRO A 124 14.64 -1.43 -8.91
CA PRO A 124 13.67 -1.29 -7.82
C PRO A 124 13.25 -2.64 -7.25
N THR A 125 12.80 -2.67 -5.99
CA THR A 125 12.07 -3.80 -5.41
C THR A 125 10.81 -3.27 -4.76
N THR A 126 9.66 -3.80 -5.15
CA THR A 126 8.40 -3.57 -4.44
C THR A 126 8.33 -4.54 -3.29
N VAL A 127 8.20 -4.04 -2.07
CA VAL A 127 8.01 -4.89 -0.89
C VAL A 127 6.61 -4.65 -0.33
N ILE A 128 5.89 -5.73 -0.06
CA ILE A 128 4.58 -5.65 0.58
C ILE A 128 4.64 -6.33 1.95
N ILE A 129 4.17 -5.63 2.97
CA ILE A 129 3.94 -6.17 4.31
C ILE A 129 2.43 -6.29 4.47
N PRO A 130 1.87 -7.52 4.37
CA PRO A 130 0.40 -7.72 4.35
C PRO A 130 -0.29 -7.29 5.64
N VAL A 131 0.34 -7.57 6.77
CA VAL A 131 -0.04 -7.13 8.12
C VAL A 131 1.23 -6.87 8.91
N GLU A 132 1.14 -6.10 10.00
CA GLU A 132 2.28 -5.60 10.78
C GLU A 132 3.28 -6.70 11.19
N GLU A 133 2.80 -7.88 11.58
CA GLU A 133 3.63 -9.00 12.05
C GLU A 133 4.00 -10.01 10.94
N SER A 134 3.50 -9.79 9.72
CA SER A 134 3.78 -10.68 8.59
C SER A 134 5.19 -10.44 8.02
N GLN A 135 5.78 -11.51 7.50
CA GLN A 135 7.05 -11.41 6.80
C GLN A 135 6.90 -10.56 5.54
N PRO A 136 7.85 -9.66 5.25
CA PRO A 136 7.85 -8.89 4.02
C PRO A 136 7.86 -9.79 2.79
N GLN A 137 7.10 -9.39 1.77
CA GLN A 137 7.05 -10.07 0.47
C GLN A 137 7.75 -9.18 -0.56
N ALA A 138 8.97 -9.53 -0.92
CA ALA A 138 9.79 -8.78 -1.86
C ALA A 138 9.55 -9.24 -3.29
N ILE A 139 9.26 -8.31 -4.18
CA ILE A 139 9.05 -8.51 -5.61
C ILE A 139 10.12 -7.68 -6.34
N PRO A 140 11.23 -8.29 -6.78
CA PRO A 140 12.33 -7.59 -7.39
C PRO A 140 12.04 -7.18 -8.83
N GLY A 141 12.60 -6.04 -9.24
CA GLY A 141 12.59 -5.54 -10.60
C GLY A 141 11.51 -4.53 -10.92
N TYR A 142 11.64 -3.94 -12.11
CA TYR A 142 10.66 -3.02 -12.67
C TYR A 142 9.37 -3.74 -13.01
N LEU A 143 8.24 -3.15 -12.62
CA LEU A 143 6.90 -3.64 -12.92
C LEU A 143 6.14 -2.60 -13.75
N GLU A 144 5.65 -3.00 -14.91
CA GLU A 144 4.70 -2.18 -15.66
C GLU A 144 3.35 -2.08 -14.93
N PRO A 145 2.52 -1.06 -15.19
CA PRO A 145 1.24 -0.90 -14.51
C PRO A 145 0.36 -2.15 -14.53
N LYS A 146 0.37 -2.91 -15.62
CA LYS A 146 -0.44 -4.14 -15.77
C LYS A 146 0.05 -5.27 -14.86
N ASP A 147 1.37 -5.47 -14.78
CA ASP A 147 1.95 -6.52 -13.91
C ASP A 147 1.83 -6.11 -12.44
N PHE A 148 2.03 -4.82 -12.17
CA PHE A 148 1.84 -4.23 -10.86
C PHE A 148 0.39 -4.37 -10.36
N GLU A 149 -0.61 -4.18 -11.24
CA GLU A 149 -2.03 -4.36 -10.91
C GLU A 149 -2.32 -5.71 -10.29
N MET A 150 -1.85 -6.79 -10.92
CA MET A 150 -2.09 -8.14 -10.44
C MET A 150 -1.53 -8.36 -9.04
N ILE A 151 -0.31 -7.89 -8.82
CA ILE A 151 0.39 -8.03 -7.53
C ILE A 151 -0.36 -7.24 -6.44
N VAL A 152 -0.60 -5.95 -6.66
CA VAL A 152 -1.23 -5.12 -5.61
C VAL A 152 -2.67 -5.52 -5.33
N LYS A 153 -3.41 -6.03 -6.33
CA LYS A 153 -4.75 -6.56 -6.10
C LYS A 153 -4.74 -7.85 -5.29
N TYR A 154 -3.75 -8.73 -5.49
CA TYR A 154 -3.62 -9.93 -4.68
C TYR A 154 -3.52 -9.62 -3.19
N PHE A 155 -2.74 -8.61 -2.82
CA PHE A 155 -2.60 -8.19 -1.42
C PHE A 155 -3.72 -7.25 -0.97
N GLY A 156 -4.05 -6.25 -1.77
CA GLY A 156 -5.03 -5.21 -1.43
C GLY A 156 -6.48 -5.70 -1.34
N GLU A 157 -6.80 -6.83 -2.00
CA GLU A 157 -8.09 -7.52 -1.90
C GLU A 157 -8.08 -8.67 -0.87
N GLY A 158 -7.02 -8.77 -0.06
CA GLY A 158 -6.90 -9.75 1.01
C GLY A 158 -6.84 -11.22 0.53
N LYS A 159 -6.28 -11.46 -0.67
CA LYS A 159 -6.14 -12.83 -1.20
C LYS A 159 -4.92 -13.54 -0.63
N PHE A 160 -3.91 -12.77 -0.18
CA PHE A 160 -2.72 -13.32 0.46
C PHE A 160 -3.10 -14.11 1.72
N GLY A 161 -2.56 -15.32 1.87
CA GLY A 161 -2.89 -16.23 2.98
C GLY A 161 -4.20 -17.02 2.81
N ILE A 162 -5.06 -16.65 1.82
CA ILE A 162 -6.33 -17.34 1.53
C ILE A 162 -6.22 -18.18 0.26
N MET A 163 -5.52 -17.65 -0.76
CA MET A 163 -5.37 -18.28 -2.06
C MET A 163 -3.91 -18.22 -2.50
N PRO A 164 -3.32 -19.29 -3.04
CA PRO A 164 -1.98 -19.25 -3.66
C PRO A 164 -1.93 -18.26 -4.83
N PHE A 165 -0.81 -17.55 -4.97
CA PHE A 165 -0.66 -16.53 -6.01
C PHE A 165 -0.86 -17.06 -7.44
N ASN A 166 -0.35 -18.26 -7.74
CA ASN A 166 -0.53 -18.90 -9.04
C ASN A 166 -2.01 -19.16 -9.38
N GLN A 167 -2.83 -19.51 -8.39
CA GLN A 167 -4.27 -19.68 -8.57
C GLN A 167 -4.95 -18.33 -8.81
N PHE A 168 -4.58 -17.29 -8.07
CA PHE A 168 -5.07 -15.93 -8.29
C PHE A 168 -4.71 -15.46 -9.70
N GLN A 169 -3.47 -15.65 -10.13
CA GLN A 169 -2.97 -15.26 -11.44
C GLN A 169 -3.78 -15.87 -12.60
N GLN A 170 -4.16 -17.16 -12.49
CA GLN A 170 -4.96 -17.84 -13.52
C GLN A 170 -6.37 -17.24 -13.68
N GLN A 171 -6.91 -16.68 -12.61
CA GLN A 171 -8.28 -16.11 -12.59
C GLN A 171 -8.27 -14.59 -12.79
N PHE A 172 -7.11 -13.97 -12.70
CA PHE A 172 -6.97 -12.53 -12.75
C PHE A 172 -7.30 -11.96 -14.11
N LYS A 173 -8.16 -10.93 -14.14
CA LYS A 173 -8.46 -10.13 -15.32
C LYS A 173 -8.05 -8.69 -15.05
N SER A 174 -7.09 -8.20 -15.84
CA SER A 174 -6.65 -6.81 -15.74
C SER A 174 -7.80 -5.86 -16.09
N SER A 175 -7.86 -4.74 -15.38
CA SER A 175 -8.83 -3.67 -15.56
C SER A 175 -8.15 -2.29 -15.72
N TRP A 176 -6.84 -2.24 -15.72
CA TRP A 176 -6.04 -1.00 -15.84
C TRP A 176 -5.49 -0.76 -17.25
#